data_328bb9ba583f9c23562f6a4a96e67476
#
_entry.id   328bb9ba583f9c23562f6a4a96e67476
#
_cell.length_a   1.000
_cell.length_b   1.000
_cell.length_c   1.000
_cell.angle_alpha   90.00
_cell.angle_beta   90.00
_cell.angle_gamma   90.00
#
_symmetry.space_group_name_H-M   'P 1'
#
loop_
_entity.id
_entity.type
_entity.pdbx_description
1 polymer ?
#
loop_
_entity_poly.entity_id
_entity_poly.type
_entity_poly.pdbx_seq_one_letter_code
_entity_poly.pdbx_strand_id
1 'polypeptide(L)' 'MVKFKVKVMLAMREMTQKELAEKTGIRPPTISAICTGTIKHLPVDVLDRICDVLDCQTGDIVEYIRTEE' A
#
# COMPACT_ATOMS: atom_id res chain seq x y z
N MET A 1 5.68 -13.78 7.41
CA MET A 1 5.84 -13.14 6.10
C MET A 1 5.10 -11.80 6.10
N VAL A 2 5.62 -10.83 5.38
CA VAL A 2 4.99 -9.52 5.28
C VAL A 2 3.99 -9.52 4.13
N LYS A 3 2.80 -9.00 4.38
CA LYS A 3 1.77 -8.84 3.35
C LYS A 3 1.34 -7.38 3.27
N PHE A 4 1.03 -6.94 2.06
CA PHE A 4 0.51 -5.60 1.83
C PHE A 4 -0.99 -5.68 1.57
N LYS A 5 -1.73 -4.78 2.21
CA LYS A 5 -3.20 -4.73 2.11
C LYS A 5 -3.70 -3.48 1.38
N VAL A 6 -2.85 -2.84 0.60
CA VAL A 6 -3.23 -1.62 -0.11
C VAL A 6 -4.39 -1.89 -1.06
N LYS A 7 -4.38 -3.02 -1.75
CA LYS A 7 -5.48 -3.42 -2.64
C LYS A 7 -6.82 -3.47 -1.92
N VAL A 8 -6.80 -4.03 -0.71
CA VAL A 8 -8.01 -4.13 0.12
C VAL A 8 -8.48 -2.74 0.52
N MET A 9 -7.56 -1.88 0.93
CA MET A 9 -7.90 -0.51 1.32
C MET A 9 -8.45 0.29 0.15
N LEU A 10 -7.89 0.11 -1.04
CA LEU A 10 -8.39 0.76 -2.24
C LEU A 10 -9.82 0.32 -2.55
N ALA A 11 -10.10 -0.97 -2.43
CA ALA A 11 -11.44 -1.50 -2.64
C ALA A 11 -12.43 -0.92 -1.63
N MET A 12 -12.02 -0.80 -0.36
CA MET A 12 -12.85 -0.23 0.69
C MET A 12 -13.14 1.26 0.46
N ARG A 13 -12.22 1.98 -0.15
CA ARG A 13 -12.36 3.42 -0.45
C ARG A 13 -12.91 3.67 -1.85
N GLU A 14 -13.19 2.61 -2.61
CA GLU A 14 -13.66 2.71 -4.00
C GLU A 14 -12.70 3.56 -4.84
N MET A 15 -11.41 3.34 -4.63
CA MET A 15 -10.34 4.09 -5.29
C MET A 15 -9.51 3.15 -6.16
N THR A 16 -9.09 3.64 -7.34
CA THR A 16 -8.22 2.88 -8.22
C THR A 16 -6.76 3.12 -7.88
N GLN A 17 -5.87 2.23 -8.37
CA GLN A 17 -4.43 2.43 -8.21
C GLN A 17 -3.97 3.72 -8.91
N LYS A 18 -4.58 4.05 -10.05
CA LYS A 18 -4.29 5.27 -10.78
C LYS A 18 -4.61 6.50 -9.94
N GLU A 19 -5.77 6.50 -9.30
CA GLU A 19 -6.17 7.60 -8.42
C GLU A 19 -5.22 7.75 -7.24
N LEU A 20 -4.82 6.64 -6.65
CA LEU A 20 -3.88 6.66 -5.54
C LEU A 20 -2.54 7.25 -5.98
N ALA A 21 -2.04 6.83 -7.15
CA ALA A 21 -0.80 7.38 -7.72
C ALA A 21 -0.90 8.88 -7.92
N GLU A 22 -2.01 9.35 -8.47
CA GLU A 22 -2.23 10.78 -8.71
C GLU A 22 -2.29 11.58 -7.41
N LYS A 23 -2.99 11.06 -6.42
CA LYS A 23 -3.18 11.77 -5.14
C LYS A 23 -1.93 11.77 -4.27
N THR A 24 -1.12 10.73 -4.36
CA THR A 24 0.11 10.62 -3.56
C THR A 24 1.33 11.20 -4.26
N GLY A 25 1.28 11.32 -5.57
CA GLY A 25 2.45 11.68 -6.37
C GLY A 25 3.44 10.52 -6.51
N ILE A 26 3.06 9.33 -6.11
CA ILE A 26 3.89 8.13 -6.24
C ILE A 26 3.74 7.57 -7.65
N ARG A 27 4.81 7.09 -8.21
CA ARG A 27 4.81 6.56 -9.58
C ARG A 27 3.91 5.32 -9.68
N PRO A 28 3.12 5.21 -10.74
CA PRO A 28 2.23 4.04 -10.92
C PRO A 28 2.91 2.69 -10.81
N PRO A 29 4.13 2.46 -11.35
CA PRO A 29 4.81 1.17 -11.16
C PRO A 29 5.08 0.84 -9.71
N THR A 30 5.37 1.84 -8.88
CA THR A 30 5.59 1.65 -7.44
C THR A 30 4.30 1.24 -6.75
N ILE A 31 3.19 1.89 -7.07
CA ILE A 31 1.88 1.54 -6.53
C ILE A 31 1.52 0.09 -6.93
N SER A 32 1.74 -0.26 -8.18
CA SER A 32 1.48 -1.61 -8.67
C SER A 32 2.31 -2.66 -7.92
N ALA A 33 3.60 -2.37 -7.70
CA ALA A 33 4.49 -3.27 -6.99
C ALA A 33 4.04 -3.48 -5.54
N ILE A 34 3.53 -2.44 -4.90
CA ILE A 34 2.99 -2.54 -3.54
C ILE A 34 1.73 -3.41 -3.55
N CYS A 35 0.83 -3.18 -4.50
CA CYS A 35 -0.43 -3.92 -4.59
C CYS A 35 -0.22 -5.39 -4.89
N THR A 36 0.78 -5.73 -5.70
CA THR A 36 1.09 -7.12 -6.03
C THR A 36 2.01 -7.79 -5.00
N GLY A 37 2.57 -7.01 -4.08
CA GLY A 37 3.47 -7.54 -3.06
C GLY A 37 4.87 -7.84 -3.57
N THR A 38 5.24 -7.33 -4.74
CA THR A 38 6.56 -7.58 -5.34
C THR A 38 7.61 -6.54 -4.93
N ILE A 39 7.19 -5.47 -4.27
CA ILE A 39 8.10 -4.43 -3.84
C ILE A 39 9.03 -4.96 -2.74
N LYS A 40 10.32 -4.67 -2.84
CA LYS A 40 11.32 -5.14 -1.88
C LYS A 40 11.69 -4.06 -0.87
N HIS A 41 11.56 -2.81 -1.24
CA HIS A 41 11.90 -1.69 -0.38
C HIS A 41 10.74 -0.70 -0.40
N LEU A 42 10.22 -0.38 0.77
CA LEU A 42 9.15 0.59 0.91
C LEU A 42 9.68 1.79 1.68
N PRO A 43 9.99 2.89 0.98
CA PRO A 43 10.45 4.09 1.67
C PRO A 43 9.40 4.62 2.63
N VAL A 44 9.86 5.18 3.75
CA VAL A 44 8.96 5.69 4.79
C VAL A 44 8.06 6.80 4.25
N ASP A 45 8.60 7.67 3.40
CA ASP A 45 7.80 8.77 2.83
C ASP A 45 6.69 8.26 1.90
N VAL A 46 6.93 7.16 1.19
CA VAL A 46 5.89 6.53 0.35
C VAL A 46 4.78 6.01 1.24
N LEU A 47 5.14 5.30 2.30
CA LEU A 47 4.18 4.77 3.27
C LEU A 47 3.37 5.89 3.92
N ASP A 48 4.06 6.97 4.29
CA ASP A 48 3.45 8.15 4.90
C ASP A 48 2.38 8.77 3.99
N ARG A 49 2.70 8.93 2.70
CA ARG A 49 1.77 9.50 1.73
C ARG A 49 0.54 8.62 1.51
N ILE A 50 0.75 7.30 1.45
CA ILE A 50 -0.35 6.37 1.28
C ILE A 50 -1.29 6.43 2.49
N CYS A 51 -0.74 6.41 3.70
CA CYS A 51 -1.54 6.51 4.92
C CYS A 51 -2.33 7.81 4.97
N ASP A 52 -1.71 8.92 4.55
CA ASP A 52 -2.35 10.22 4.54
C ASP A 52 -3.53 10.26 3.57
N VAL A 53 -3.34 9.78 2.35
CA VAL A 53 -4.38 9.78 1.31
C VAL A 53 -5.51 8.83 1.66
N LEU A 54 -5.20 7.66 2.18
CA LEU A 54 -6.21 6.66 2.55
C LEU A 54 -6.78 6.88 3.95
N ASP A 55 -6.23 7.85 4.69
CA ASP A 55 -6.64 8.16 6.06
C ASP A 55 -6.67 6.89 6.92
N CYS A 56 -5.54 6.23 7.01
CA CYS A 56 -5.41 4.96 7.72
C CYS A 56 -4.08 4.86 8.44
N GLN A 57 -3.95 3.82 9.26
CA GLN A 57 -2.71 3.52 9.96
C GLN A 57 -1.83 2.60 9.14
N THR A 58 -0.55 2.55 9.46
CA THR A 58 0.38 1.65 8.76
C THR A 58 -0.03 0.19 8.88
N GLY A 59 -0.62 -0.19 10.01
CA GLY A 59 -1.11 -1.55 10.22
C GLY A 59 -2.27 -1.94 9.30
N ASP A 60 -2.93 -0.96 8.70
CA ASP A 60 -4.00 -1.20 7.73
C ASP A 60 -3.43 -1.50 6.33
N ILE A 61 -2.17 -1.17 6.10
CA ILE A 61 -1.50 -1.32 4.81
C ILE A 61 -0.56 -2.52 4.80
N VAL A 62 0.18 -2.71 5.89
CA VAL A 62 1.22 -3.74 6.01
C VAL A 62 0.92 -4.60 7.22
N GLU A 63 1.00 -5.91 7.05
CA GLU A 63 0.88 -6.81 8.19
C GLU A 63 1.93 -7.91 8.11
N TYR A 64 2.29 -8.41 9.25
CA TYR A 64 3.18 -9.55 9.35
C TYR A 64 2.37 -10.77 9.76
N ILE A 65 2.45 -11.80 8.95
CA ILE A 65 1.79 -13.07 9.25
C ILE A 65 2.87 -14.08 9.60
N ARG A 66 2.79 -14.62 10.80
CA ARG A 66 3.70 -15.66 11.23
C ARG A 66 3.30 -16.97 10.58
N THR A 67 4.23 -17.55 9.86
CA THR A 67 4.02 -18.89 9.31
C THR A 67 4.53 -19.91 10.31
N GLU A 68 3.70 -20.86 10.64
CA GLU A 68 4.09 -21.96 11.50
C GLU A 68 4.25 -23.22 10.65
N GLU A 69 5.26 -23.98 10.97
CA GLU A 69 5.52 -25.24 10.29
C GLU A 69 5.13 -26.41 11.16
#